data_b4e1ba82c2180e9e7dbdf91218b32dcd
#
_entry.id   b4e1ba82c2180e9e7dbdf91218b32dcd
#
_cell.length_a   1.000
_cell.length_b   1.000
_cell.length_c   1.000
_cell.angle_alpha   90.00
_cell.angle_beta   90.00
_cell.angle_gamma   90.00
#
_symmetry.space_group_name_H-M   'P 1'
#
loop_
_entity.id
_entity.type
_entity.pdbx_description
1 polymer ?
#
loop_
_entity_poly.entity_id
_entity_poly.type
_entity_poly.pdbx_seq_one_letter_code
_entity_poly.pdbx_strand_id
1 'polypeptide(L)'
;MNKRTIITIIMAMCLMLTACGQTENTERNDVTDTGSPQTQEQSSDPGESETEEQYVTSTEADIGTDAEGYPIFDFEKKTVTLNSGYEMPILGLGMFSLSDSEAENSTYWALKAGFRLIDTARIYGNEEAVGRGLKRAIDEGIVTREEVFITTKMWTSDFDNGDAAVDASLEKLGLDYIDLMILHHSQPSNDVDAYQAMERAVADGKLRSIGLSNYYEPEDFDRLVNATTIKPAILQNETHPYHQSGEMKEHIAQYGTVLESWFPLGGRGNTQTLFNDETISRIASSHGVSSAQLIIRWHLQAGNICIPGSSNEQHIVEDYDVWDFELTDYEMAQMTALERDERFADY
;
A
#
# COMPACT_ATOMS: atom_id res chain seq x y z
N MET A 1 6.85 -36.93 -29.70
CA MET A 1 5.37 -37.04 -29.60
C MET A 1 4.87 -35.87 -28.78
N ASN A 2 4.13 -35.02 -29.41
CA ASN A 2 3.66 -33.71 -28.93
C ASN A 2 2.80 -33.80 -27.64
N LYS A 3 3.12 -32.92 -26.70
CA LYS A 3 2.15 -32.46 -25.69
C LYS A 3 2.07 -30.93 -25.75
N ARG A 4 1.37 -30.43 -26.73
CA ARG A 4 0.68 -29.14 -26.71
C ARG A 4 -0.79 -29.48 -26.58
N THR A 5 -1.47 -28.89 -25.62
CA THR A 5 -2.90 -28.63 -25.49
C THR A 5 -3.23 -28.68 -23.99
N ILE A 6 -3.72 -27.60 -23.53
CA ILE A 6 -4.62 -27.30 -22.43
C ILE A 6 -4.14 -26.02 -21.72
N ILE A 7 -4.53 -24.89 -22.24
CA ILE A 7 -4.88 -23.68 -21.49
C ILE A 7 -5.71 -22.85 -22.49
N THR A 8 -6.99 -23.07 -22.51
CA THR A 8 -8.01 -22.14 -23.03
C THR A 8 -9.34 -22.67 -22.51
N ILE A 9 -9.91 -22.06 -21.55
CA ILE A 9 -11.30 -22.06 -21.10
C ILE A 9 -11.28 -21.35 -19.74
N ILE A 10 -11.61 -20.10 -19.72
CA ILE A 10 -12.50 -19.38 -18.82
C ILE A 10 -12.55 -17.95 -19.37
N MET A 11 -13.39 -17.79 -20.41
CA MET A 11 -13.92 -16.49 -20.80
C MET A 11 -15.17 -16.78 -21.61
N ALA A 12 -16.30 -16.77 -20.93
CA ALA A 12 -17.64 -16.57 -21.51
C ALA A 12 -18.69 -17.04 -20.51
N MET A 13 -19.29 -16.13 -19.78
CA MET A 13 -20.71 -16.25 -19.42
C MET A 13 -21.13 -14.99 -18.62
N CYS A 14 -21.60 -14.00 -19.32
CA CYS A 14 -22.63 -13.07 -18.85
C CYS A 14 -23.10 -12.22 -20.03
N LEU A 15 -24.05 -12.75 -20.76
CA LEU A 15 -24.91 -11.98 -21.66
C LEU A 15 -26.27 -12.66 -21.67
N MET A 16 -27.29 -11.83 -21.55
CA MET A 16 -28.73 -12.06 -21.74
C MET A 16 -29.55 -12.17 -20.44
N LEU A 17 -30.30 -11.09 -20.21
CA LEU A 17 -31.76 -11.10 -20.32
C LEU A 17 -32.29 -9.66 -20.31
N THR A 18 -32.76 -9.27 -21.50
CA THR A 18 -33.66 -8.15 -21.78
C THR A 18 -35.08 -8.56 -21.49
N ALA A 19 -35.92 -7.66 -21.00
CA ALA A 19 -37.13 -7.22 -21.65
C ALA A 19 -38.25 -6.77 -20.69
N CYS A 20 -38.69 -5.56 -20.96
CA CYS A 20 -40.07 -5.10 -21.14
C CYS A 20 -40.97 -4.79 -19.94
N GLY A 21 -41.44 -3.54 -19.98
CA GLY A 21 -42.72 -3.14 -19.38
C GLY A 21 -42.88 -1.60 -19.28
N GLN A 22 -43.39 -0.98 -20.36
CA GLN A 22 -43.94 0.37 -20.41
C GLN A 22 -45.26 0.48 -19.63
N THR A 23 -45.56 1.67 -19.08
CA THR A 23 -46.72 2.56 -19.41
C THR A 23 -46.78 3.69 -18.38
N GLU A 24 -46.62 4.94 -18.81
CA GLU A 24 -47.58 6.01 -18.97
C GLU A 24 -48.54 6.29 -17.77
N ASN A 25 -48.63 7.48 -17.20
CA ASN A 25 -49.33 8.66 -17.67
C ASN A 25 -49.32 9.81 -16.63
N THR A 26 -49.01 11.01 -17.10
CA THR A 26 -49.68 12.35 -16.94
C THR A 26 -50.49 12.66 -15.67
N GLU A 27 -50.26 13.84 -15.07
CA GLU A 27 -50.92 15.11 -15.32
C GLU A 27 -50.45 16.26 -14.40
N ARG A 28 -50.47 17.44 -14.99
CA ARG A 28 -50.22 18.80 -14.52
C ARG A 28 -51.16 19.21 -13.38
N ASN A 29 -50.74 20.19 -12.58
CA ASN A 29 -51.44 21.50 -12.53
C ASN A 29 -50.61 22.58 -11.82
N ASP A 30 -50.62 23.71 -12.50
CA ASP A 30 -50.29 25.07 -12.18
C ASP A 30 -51.06 25.64 -10.97
N VAL A 31 -50.53 26.71 -10.38
CA VAL A 31 -51.12 28.03 -10.27
C VAL A 31 -50.46 28.91 -9.16
N THR A 32 -49.73 29.96 -9.56
CA THR A 32 -49.71 31.39 -9.14
C THR A 32 -49.85 31.71 -7.63
N ASP A 33 -49.35 32.73 -7.05
CA ASP A 33 -48.79 34.05 -7.37
C ASP A 33 -48.64 34.87 -6.05
N THR A 34 -47.85 35.90 -6.10
CA THR A 34 -47.86 37.16 -5.34
C THR A 34 -47.34 37.26 -3.91
N GLY A 35 -46.35 38.18 -3.77
CA GLY A 35 -46.42 39.27 -2.83
C GLY A 35 -45.20 39.52 -1.94
N SER A 36 -44.27 40.38 -2.35
CA SER A 36 -43.44 41.16 -1.43
C SER A 36 -44.25 42.26 -0.76
N PRO A 37 -43.85 42.81 0.41
CA PRO A 37 -42.78 43.81 0.41
C PRO A 37 -41.85 43.87 1.62
N GLN A 38 -40.79 44.60 1.42
CA GLN A 38 -39.69 45.04 2.27
C GLN A 38 -40.13 45.59 3.66
N THR A 39 -39.26 45.39 4.66
CA THR A 39 -38.89 46.43 5.62
C THR A 39 -37.47 46.22 6.13
N GLN A 40 -36.64 47.27 6.01
CA GLN A 40 -35.35 47.43 6.66
C GLN A 40 -35.51 47.62 8.16
N GLU A 41 -34.58 47.07 8.94
CA GLU A 41 -34.04 47.80 10.12
C GLU A 41 -32.65 47.26 10.49
N GLN A 42 -31.76 48.19 10.70
CA GLN A 42 -30.37 48.05 11.16
C GLN A 42 -30.32 47.64 12.63
N SER A 43 -29.36 46.86 13.04
CA SER A 43 -28.38 47.28 14.04
C SER A 43 -27.38 46.20 14.45
N SER A 44 -26.14 46.63 14.53
CA SER A 44 -25.05 46.27 15.46
C SER A 44 -24.36 44.90 15.30
N ASP A 45 -23.20 44.99 14.76
CA ASP A 45 -22.01 44.16 14.90
C ASP A 45 -21.62 43.91 16.39
N PRO A 46 -21.17 42.74 16.73
CA PRO A 46 -19.83 42.60 17.30
C PRO A 46 -19.03 41.43 16.72
N GLY A 47 -17.93 41.75 16.07
CA GLY A 47 -16.65 41.06 16.10
C GLY A 47 -16.65 39.53 16.19
N GLU A 48 -16.79 38.85 15.05
CA GLU A 48 -16.27 37.49 14.93
C GLU A 48 -14.82 37.55 14.52
N SER A 49 -13.94 37.08 15.43
CA SER A 49 -12.57 36.80 15.11
C SER A 49 -12.55 35.61 14.17
N GLU A 50 -12.29 35.87 12.90
CA GLU A 50 -11.86 34.85 11.96
C GLU A 50 -10.54 34.24 12.46
N THR A 51 -10.60 33.08 13.05
CA THR A 51 -9.44 32.20 13.12
C THR A 51 -9.17 31.73 11.71
N GLU A 52 -8.20 32.37 11.05
CA GLU A 52 -7.54 31.80 9.91
C GLU A 52 -7.02 30.41 10.30
N GLU A 53 -7.75 29.36 9.89
CA GLU A 53 -7.16 28.04 9.76
C GLU A 53 -6.04 28.18 8.73
N GLN A 54 -4.81 28.28 9.23
CA GLN A 54 -3.62 28.15 8.43
C GLN A 54 -3.67 26.79 7.76
N TYR A 55 -4.03 26.76 6.49
CA TYR A 55 -3.66 25.69 5.59
C TYR A 55 -2.14 25.54 5.70
N VAL A 56 -1.71 24.47 6.34
CA VAL A 56 -0.30 24.08 6.37
C VAL A 56 0.03 23.67 4.94
N THR A 57 0.55 24.63 4.17
CA THR A 57 1.31 24.32 2.97
C THR A 57 2.43 23.39 3.44
N SER A 58 2.50 22.19 2.87
CA SER A 58 3.49 21.15 3.13
C SER A 58 4.89 21.79 3.20
N THR A 59 5.34 22.10 4.41
CA THR A 59 6.77 22.15 4.68
C THR A 59 7.24 20.72 4.44
N GLU A 60 8.23 20.56 3.54
CA GLU A 60 8.91 19.26 3.37
C GLU A 60 9.18 18.72 4.78
N ALA A 61 8.58 17.57 5.10
CA ALA A 61 8.81 16.93 6.39
C ALA A 61 10.32 16.66 6.47
N ASP A 62 10.92 16.98 7.61
CA ASP A 62 12.31 16.57 7.86
C ASP A 62 12.30 15.05 8.04
N ILE A 63 12.42 14.36 6.92
CA ILE A 63 12.36 12.89 6.86
C ILE A 63 13.64 12.23 7.38
N GLY A 64 14.63 13.01 7.79
CA GLY A 64 15.95 12.48 8.16
C GLY A 64 16.50 11.58 7.03
N THR A 65 17.53 12.05 6.34
CA THR A 65 18.21 11.24 5.32
C THR A 65 19.63 10.94 5.75
N ASP A 66 20.16 9.80 5.28
CA ASP A 66 21.58 9.48 5.44
C ASP A 66 22.45 10.36 4.53
N ALA A 67 23.77 10.09 4.52
CA ALA A 67 24.74 10.87 3.73
C ALA A 67 24.52 10.75 2.21
N GLU A 68 23.87 9.71 1.76
CA GLU A 68 23.52 9.39 0.38
C GLU A 68 22.14 9.93 -0.03
N GLY A 69 21.35 10.44 0.94
CA GLY A 69 20.02 11.01 0.71
C GLY A 69 18.85 10.02 0.83
N TYR A 70 19.09 8.80 1.31
CA TYR A 70 18.03 7.82 1.56
C TYR A 70 17.36 8.05 2.91
N PRO A 71 16.03 7.82 3.02
CA PRO A 71 15.30 7.86 4.29
C PRO A 71 15.91 6.91 5.32
N ILE A 72 16.14 7.41 6.55
CA ILE A 72 16.73 6.62 7.62
C ILE A 72 15.71 5.72 8.28
N PHE A 73 16.03 4.42 8.37
CA PHE A 73 15.24 3.43 9.09
C PHE A 73 15.63 3.44 10.58
N ASP A 74 14.63 3.69 11.44
CA ASP A 74 14.80 3.62 12.89
C ASP A 74 14.54 2.18 13.36
N PHE A 75 15.59 1.42 13.60
CA PHE A 75 15.50 0.02 14.04
C PHE A 75 15.02 -0.13 15.49
N GLU A 76 15.15 0.91 16.33
CA GLU A 76 14.62 0.90 17.69
C GLU A 76 13.09 1.04 17.69
N LYS A 77 12.59 2.00 16.93
CA LYS A 77 11.15 2.18 16.71
C LYS A 77 10.55 1.19 15.70
N LYS A 78 11.39 0.60 14.83
CA LYS A 78 11.01 -0.26 13.70
C LYS A 78 10.18 0.48 12.65
N THR A 79 10.52 1.75 12.40
CA THR A 79 9.79 2.65 11.49
C THR A 79 10.72 3.41 10.57
N VAL A 80 10.14 4.00 9.53
CA VAL A 80 10.74 5.03 8.68
C VAL A 80 9.77 6.21 8.59
N THR A 81 10.28 7.44 8.61
CA THR A 81 9.45 8.63 8.37
C THR A 81 9.27 8.83 6.88
N LEU A 82 8.02 8.81 6.40
CA LEU A 82 7.67 9.04 5.00
C LEU A 82 7.75 10.54 4.66
N ASN A 83 7.87 10.87 3.36
CA ASN A 83 7.82 12.26 2.88
C ASN A 83 6.47 12.96 3.18
N SER A 84 5.43 12.21 3.51
CA SER A 84 4.15 12.71 4.01
C SER A 84 4.20 13.13 5.50
N GLY A 85 5.29 12.86 6.20
CA GLY A 85 5.47 13.13 7.64
C GLY A 85 4.94 12.05 8.59
N TYR A 86 4.32 10.99 8.07
CA TYR A 86 3.86 9.86 8.89
C TYR A 86 4.96 8.82 9.07
N GLU A 87 5.01 8.20 10.25
CA GLU A 87 5.88 7.05 10.50
C GLU A 87 5.21 5.77 9.98
N MET A 88 5.94 4.99 9.17
CA MET A 88 5.51 3.69 8.63
C MET A 88 6.38 2.57 9.20
N PRO A 89 5.80 1.47 9.70
CA PRO A 89 6.59 0.31 10.11
C PRO A 89 7.37 -0.28 8.93
N ILE A 90 8.62 -0.66 9.16
CA ILE A 90 9.52 -1.17 8.12
C ILE A 90 9.32 -2.66 7.80
N LEU A 91 8.52 -3.36 8.61
CA LEU A 91 8.14 -4.76 8.40
C LEU A 91 6.62 -4.91 8.51
N GLY A 92 6.00 -5.44 7.47
CA GLY A 92 4.56 -5.68 7.38
C GLY A 92 4.22 -7.09 6.94
N LEU A 93 2.92 -7.40 6.89
CA LEU A 93 2.40 -8.66 6.36
C LEU A 93 1.55 -8.41 5.11
N GLY A 94 1.91 -9.07 3.99
CA GLY A 94 1.18 -9.00 2.72
C GLY A 94 0.04 -10.02 2.65
N MET A 95 -1.13 -9.58 2.17
CA MET A 95 -2.37 -10.37 2.09
C MET A 95 -2.66 -10.92 0.68
N PHE A 96 -1.73 -10.79 -0.26
CA PHE A 96 -1.94 -11.29 -1.63
C PHE A 96 -2.24 -12.79 -1.66
N SER A 97 -3.25 -13.18 -2.43
CA SER A 97 -3.68 -14.58 -2.63
C SER A 97 -4.16 -15.31 -1.37
N LEU A 98 -4.52 -14.62 -0.31
CA LEU A 98 -5.18 -15.21 0.85
C LEU A 98 -6.70 -15.18 0.66
N SER A 99 -7.36 -16.28 0.99
CA SER A 99 -8.82 -16.33 1.10
C SER A 99 -9.30 -15.44 2.26
N ASP A 100 -10.59 -15.15 2.31
CA ASP A 100 -11.20 -14.35 3.39
C ASP A 100 -10.81 -14.84 4.78
N SER A 101 -10.96 -16.13 5.04
CA SER A 101 -10.63 -16.69 6.36
C SER A 101 -9.14 -16.67 6.67
N GLU A 102 -8.28 -16.86 5.67
CA GLU A 102 -6.83 -16.74 5.84
C GLU A 102 -6.45 -15.28 6.10
N ALA A 103 -6.96 -14.32 5.33
CA ALA A 103 -6.65 -12.90 5.50
C ALA A 103 -7.08 -12.38 6.88
N GLU A 104 -8.30 -12.74 7.35
CA GLU A 104 -8.77 -12.37 8.68
C GLU A 104 -7.87 -12.92 9.79
N ASN A 105 -7.54 -14.23 9.72
CA ASN A 105 -6.69 -14.85 10.73
C ASN A 105 -5.24 -14.34 10.66
N SER A 106 -4.66 -14.20 9.46
CA SER A 106 -3.30 -13.72 9.28
C SER A 106 -3.13 -12.28 9.76
N THR A 107 -4.12 -11.40 9.51
CA THR A 107 -4.15 -10.05 10.09
C THR A 107 -4.11 -10.10 11.61
N TYR A 108 -4.98 -10.90 12.23
CA TYR A 108 -5.02 -11.04 13.67
C TYR A 108 -3.72 -11.61 14.26
N TRP A 109 -3.18 -12.68 13.66
CA TRP A 109 -1.93 -13.29 14.12
C TRP A 109 -0.72 -12.36 13.96
N ALA A 110 -0.66 -11.63 12.84
CA ALA A 110 0.39 -10.64 12.63
C ALA A 110 0.39 -9.55 13.69
N LEU A 111 -0.77 -8.95 13.98
CA LEU A 111 -0.90 -7.94 15.01
C LEU A 111 -0.56 -8.47 16.40
N LYS A 112 -0.93 -9.72 16.69
CA LYS A 112 -0.60 -10.41 17.94
C LYS A 112 0.90 -10.74 18.04
N ALA A 113 1.57 -11.06 16.93
CA ALA A 113 3.01 -11.31 16.87
C ALA A 113 3.85 -10.03 17.02
N GLY A 114 3.25 -8.85 16.76
CA GLY A 114 3.93 -7.55 16.88
C GLY A 114 4.00 -6.76 15.59
N PHE A 115 3.57 -7.29 14.45
CA PHE A 115 3.44 -6.48 13.22
C PHE A 115 2.51 -5.29 13.47
N ARG A 116 2.80 -4.19 12.79
CA ARG A 116 1.98 -2.98 12.81
C ARG A 116 1.68 -2.44 11.40
N LEU A 117 2.12 -3.15 10.35
CA LEU A 117 1.84 -2.86 8.94
C LEU A 117 1.13 -4.06 8.32
N ILE A 118 -0.03 -3.82 7.71
CA ILE A 118 -0.81 -4.81 6.95
C ILE A 118 -1.04 -4.26 5.54
N ASP A 119 -0.61 -5.03 4.53
CA ASP A 119 -0.74 -4.67 3.13
C ASP A 119 -1.79 -5.54 2.42
N THR A 120 -2.83 -4.91 1.90
CA THR A 120 -3.84 -5.55 1.07
C THR A 120 -4.05 -4.80 -0.26
N ALA A 121 -5.08 -5.13 -1.01
CA ALA A 121 -5.47 -4.44 -2.23
C ALA A 121 -6.92 -4.71 -2.61
N ARG A 122 -7.52 -3.75 -3.32
CA ARG A 122 -8.87 -3.86 -3.89
C ARG A 122 -9.08 -5.17 -4.69
N ILE A 123 -8.09 -5.50 -5.55
CA ILE A 123 -8.17 -6.67 -6.44
C ILE A 123 -8.03 -8.01 -5.69
N TYR A 124 -7.47 -8.02 -4.47
CA TYR A 124 -7.33 -9.26 -3.69
C TYR A 124 -8.68 -9.76 -3.18
N GLY A 125 -9.68 -8.86 -3.09
CA GLY A 125 -11.03 -9.18 -2.65
C GLY A 125 -11.16 -9.51 -1.17
N ASN A 126 -10.14 -9.20 -0.36
CA ASN A 126 -10.06 -9.56 1.06
C ASN A 126 -9.96 -8.36 2.01
N GLU A 127 -10.22 -7.13 1.54
CA GLU A 127 -10.20 -5.92 2.37
C GLU A 127 -11.15 -6.03 3.58
N GLU A 128 -12.37 -6.58 3.39
CA GLU A 128 -13.33 -6.79 4.49
C GLU A 128 -12.78 -7.77 5.54
N ALA A 129 -12.09 -8.81 5.11
CA ALA A 129 -11.47 -9.79 5.99
C ALA A 129 -10.33 -9.18 6.81
N VAL A 130 -9.50 -8.34 6.18
CA VAL A 130 -8.46 -7.55 6.87
C VAL A 130 -9.10 -6.64 7.92
N GLY A 131 -10.17 -5.91 7.57
CA GLY A 131 -10.93 -5.07 8.51
C GLY A 131 -11.47 -5.85 9.71
N ARG A 132 -12.01 -7.07 9.48
CA ARG A 132 -12.48 -7.94 10.60
C ARG A 132 -11.32 -8.42 11.48
N GLY A 133 -10.19 -8.82 10.89
CA GLY A 133 -8.99 -9.22 11.64
C GLY A 133 -8.44 -8.09 12.51
N LEU A 134 -8.36 -6.88 11.95
CA LEU A 134 -7.97 -5.67 12.68
C LEU A 134 -8.96 -5.36 13.82
N LYS A 135 -10.25 -5.34 13.51
CA LYS A 135 -11.29 -5.10 14.53
C LYS A 135 -11.20 -6.10 15.68
N ARG A 136 -11.00 -7.37 15.38
CA ARG A 136 -10.81 -8.40 16.39
C ARG A 136 -9.62 -8.11 17.30
N ALA A 137 -8.46 -7.71 16.73
CA ALA A 137 -7.28 -7.37 17.51
C ALA A 137 -7.51 -6.12 18.40
N ILE A 138 -8.25 -5.14 17.91
CA ILE A 138 -8.65 -3.94 18.68
C ILE A 138 -9.62 -4.33 19.82
N ASP A 139 -10.66 -5.09 19.52
CA ASP A 139 -11.66 -5.52 20.52
C ASP A 139 -11.03 -6.36 21.66
N GLU A 140 -9.97 -7.13 21.36
CA GLU A 140 -9.20 -7.89 22.35
C GLU A 140 -8.12 -7.05 23.07
N GLY A 141 -7.93 -5.77 22.70
CA GLY A 141 -6.97 -4.87 23.33
C GLY A 141 -5.50 -5.19 22.98
N ILE A 142 -5.25 -5.85 21.85
CA ILE A 142 -3.90 -6.16 21.36
C ILE A 142 -3.26 -4.90 20.76
N VAL A 143 -4.06 -4.09 20.04
CA VAL A 143 -3.65 -2.85 19.39
C VAL A 143 -4.78 -1.81 19.47
N THR A 144 -4.45 -0.53 19.27
CA THR A 144 -5.40 0.52 18.86
C THR A 144 -5.35 0.75 17.35
N ARG A 145 -6.31 1.49 16.78
CA ARG A 145 -6.29 1.83 15.35
C ARG A 145 -5.05 2.64 14.96
N GLU A 146 -4.65 3.56 15.82
CA GLU A 146 -3.56 4.49 15.62
C GLU A 146 -2.18 3.79 15.61
N GLU A 147 -2.07 2.62 16.24
CA GLU A 147 -0.85 1.82 16.26
C GLU A 147 -0.66 0.98 15.00
N VAL A 148 -1.69 0.87 14.14
CA VAL A 148 -1.66 0.00 12.96
C VAL A 148 -1.67 0.83 11.68
N PHE A 149 -0.74 0.54 10.80
CA PHE A 149 -0.61 1.12 9.47
C PHE A 149 -1.25 0.18 8.44
N ILE A 150 -2.29 0.64 7.76
CA ILE A 150 -3.01 -0.14 6.75
C ILE A 150 -2.70 0.41 5.36
N THR A 151 -2.17 -0.46 4.50
CA THR A 151 -1.98 -0.19 3.08
C THR A 151 -3.03 -0.93 2.25
N THR A 152 -3.66 -0.24 1.30
CA THR A 152 -4.43 -0.86 0.23
C THR A 152 -4.08 -0.23 -1.12
N LYS A 153 -4.60 -0.81 -2.22
CA LYS A 153 -4.20 -0.42 -3.57
C LYS A 153 -5.42 -0.24 -4.47
N MET A 154 -5.43 0.87 -5.21
CA MET A 154 -6.43 1.12 -6.24
C MET A 154 -6.08 0.31 -7.49
N TRP A 155 -7.02 -0.51 -7.98
CA TRP A 155 -6.82 -1.30 -9.18
C TRP A 155 -7.10 -0.48 -10.45
N THR A 156 -6.45 -0.81 -11.55
CA THR A 156 -6.53 -0.05 -12.80
C THR A 156 -7.94 0.13 -13.36
N SER A 157 -8.85 -0.81 -13.13
CA SER A 157 -10.26 -0.68 -13.52
C SER A 157 -11.03 0.41 -12.78
N ASP A 158 -10.49 0.88 -11.66
CA ASP A 158 -11.13 1.87 -10.80
C ASP A 158 -10.59 3.29 -11.04
N PHE A 159 -9.54 3.45 -11.87
CA PHE A 159 -8.84 4.71 -12.09
C PHE A 159 -9.75 5.83 -12.63
N ASP A 160 -10.72 5.50 -13.48
CA ASP A 160 -11.69 6.48 -13.99
C ASP A 160 -12.69 6.98 -12.92
N ASN A 161 -12.73 6.33 -11.73
CA ASN A 161 -13.62 6.65 -10.64
C ASN A 161 -12.87 6.65 -9.29
N GLY A 162 -11.68 7.26 -9.24
CA GLY A 162 -10.75 7.17 -8.11
C GLY A 162 -11.35 7.60 -6.77
N ASP A 163 -12.15 8.68 -6.72
CA ASP A 163 -12.80 9.12 -5.48
C ASP A 163 -13.74 8.04 -4.90
N ALA A 164 -14.54 7.40 -5.77
CA ALA A 164 -15.43 6.31 -5.35
C ALA A 164 -14.64 5.03 -4.96
N ALA A 165 -13.48 4.81 -5.56
CA ALA A 165 -12.61 3.68 -5.22
C ALA A 165 -12.02 3.85 -3.81
N VAL A 166 -11.61 5.06 -3.43
CA VAL A 166 -11.17 5.37 -2.05
C VAL A 166 -12.29 5.08 -1.06
N ASP A 167 -13.49 5.61 -1.31
CA ASP A 167 -14.66 5.41 -0.41
C ASP A 167 -15.03 3.93 -0.28
N ALA A 168 -14.97 3.17 -1.37
CA ALA A 168 -15.25 1.74 -1.36
C ALA A 168 -14.23 0.93 -0.54
N SER A 169 -12.94 1.30 -0.58
CA SER A 169 -11.91 0.65 0.24
C SER A 169 -12.08 0.99 1.73
N LEU A 170 -12.39 2.25 2.06
CA LEU A 170 -12.72 2.66 3.44
C LEU A 170 -13.91 1.87 3.99
N GLU A 171 -15.00 1.76 3.23
CA GLU A 171 -16.19 0.99 3.62
C GLU A 171 -15.85 -0.48 3.88
N LYS A 172 -15.12 -1.14 2.97
CA LYS A 172 -14.76 -2.55 3.11
C LYS A 172 -13.83 -2.81 4.29
N LEU A 173 -12.82 -1.97 4.47
CA LEU A 173 -11.91 -2.06 5.60
C LEU A 173 -12.60 -1.70 6.93
N GLY A 174 -13.74 -0.98 6.88
CA GLY A 174 -14.46 -0.48 8.04
C GLY A 174 -13.69 0.59 8.79
N LEU A 175 -13.01 1.48 8.05
CA LEU A 175 -12.10 2.49 8.58
C LEU A 175 -12.57 3.91 8.25
N ASP A 176 -12.27 4.86 9.12
CA ASP A 176 -12.48 6.29 8.88
C ASP A 176 -11.36 6.91 8.03
N TYR A 177 -10.16 6.33 8.07
CA TYR A 177 -9.01 6.69 7.25
C TYR A 177 -8.14 5.48 6.91
N ILE A 178 -7.42 5.56 5.78
CA ILE A 178 -6.40 4.59 5.37
C ILE A 178 -5.02 5.26 5.49
N ASP A 179 -4.01 4.55 6.01
CA ASP A 179 -2.69 5.11 6.22
C ASP A 179 -1.93 5.30 4.90
N LEU A 180 -2.07 4.35 3.96
CA LEU A 180 -1.47 4.45 2.64
C LEU A 180 -2.38 3.83 1.57
N MET A 181 -2.64 4.58 0.51
CA MET A 181 -3.21 4.02 -0.72
C MET A 181 -2.22 4.19 -1.87
N ILE A 182 -2.02 3.14 -2.66
CA ILE A 182 -1.12 3.18 -3.82
C ILE A 182 -1.85 2.81 -5.11
N LEU A 183 -1.44 3.39 -6.24
CA LEU A 183 -1.84 2.89 -7.55
C LEU A 183 -1.16 1.54 -7.78
N HIS A 184 -1.94 0.50 -8.09
CA HIS A 184 -1.45 -0.88 -8.14
C HIS A 184 -0.54 -1.17 -9.34
N HIS A 185 -0.75 -0.46 -10.44
CA HIS A 185 0.05 -0.55 -11.66
C HIS A 185 0.11 0.79 -12.40
N SER A 186 1.15 0.98 -13.21
CA SER A 186 1.20 2.05 -14.21
C SER A 186 0.11 1.81 -15.26
N GLN A 187 -0.66 2.86 -15.55
CA GLN A 187 -1.61 2.91 -16.67
C GLN A 187 -1.65 4.35 -17.22
N PRO A 188 -0.71 4.70 -18.12
CA PRO A 188 -0.50 6.09 -18.56
C PRO A 188 -1.72 6.80 -19.12
N SER A 189 -2.80 6.07 -19.46
CA SER A 189 -4.04 6.65 -19.98
C SER A 189 -4.85 7.40 -18.94
N ASN A 190 -4.79 7.03 -17.64
CA ASN A 190 -5.63 7.57 -16.58
C ASN A 190 -5.05 7.48 -15.16
N ASP A 191 -3.80 7.02 -15.00
CA ASP A 191 -3.16 6.93 -13.68
C ASP A 191 -2.94 8.31 -13.01
N VAL A 192 -2.72 9.36 -13.79
CA VAL A 192 -2.62 10.74 -13.26
C VAL A 192 -3.94 11.18 -12.64
N ASP A 193 -5.07 10.95 -13.32
CA ASP A 193 -6.39 11.32 -12.81
C ASP A 193 -6.73 10.53 -11.54
N ALA A 194 -6.37 9.25 -11.51
CA ALA A 194 -6.53 8.38 -10.33
C ALA A 194 -5.66 8.86 -9.16
N TYR A 195 -4.40 9.23 -9.42
CA TYR A 195 -3.51 9.77 -8.39
C TYR A 195 -4.03 11.09 -7.83
N GLN A 196 -4.54 11.98 -8.69
CA GLN A 196 -5.16 13.25 -8.26
C GLN A 196 -6.42 13.01 -7.42
N ALA A 197 -7.17 11.92 -7.66
CA ALA A 197 -8.27 11.54 -6.77
C ALA A 197 -7.75 11.14 -5.37
N MET A 198 -6.61 10.43 -5.29
CA MET A 198 -5.96 10.16 -4.01
C MET A 198 -5.43 11.43 -3.34
N GLU A 199 -4.90 12.41 -4.10
CA GLU A 199 -4.49 13.72 -3.55
C GLU A 199 -5.67 14.47 -2.91
N ARG A 200 -6.85 14.45 -3.55
CA ARG A 200 -8.09 15.00 -2.95
C ARG A 200 -8.47 14.28 -1.66
N ALA A 201 -8.36 12.96 -1.67
CA ALA A 201 -8.66 12.15 -0.49
C ALA A 201 -7.67 12.40 0.67
N VAL A 202 -6.41 12.77 0.39
CA VAL A 202 -5.47 13.26 1.41
C VAL A 202 -5.95 14.59 1.99
N ALA A 203 -6.35 15.54 1.13
CA ALA A 203 -6.87 16.82 1.58
C ALA A 203 -8.16 16.69 2.43
N ASP A 204 -8.99 15.68 2.13
CA ASP A 204 -10.21 15.35 2.88
C ASP A 204 -9.93 14.55 4.17
N GLY A 205 -8.68 14.18 4.46
CA GLY A 205 -8.29 13.38 5.62
C GLY A 205 -8.67 11.90 5.54
N LYS A 206 -9.09 11.41 4.37
CA LYS A 206 -9.42 10.00 4.12
C LYS A 206 -8.17 9.12 3.94
N LEU A 207 -7.09 9.71 3.43
CA LEU A 207 -5.79 9.07 3.24
C LEU A 207 -4.71 9.88 3.97
N ARG A 208 -3.74 9.19 4.59
CA ARG A 208 -2.57 9.82 5.22
C ARG A 208 -1.40 9.96 4.27
N SER A 209 -1.17 8.92 3.46
CA SER A 209 -0.08 8.86 2.48
C SER A 209 -0.58 8.24 1.18
N ILE A 210 0.08 8.56 0.08
CA ILE A 210 -0.20 7.98 -1.23
C ILE A 210 1.08 7.55 -1.93
N GLY A 211 1.00 6.59 -2.84
CA GLY A 211 2.17 6.03 -3.50
C GLY A 211 1.85 5.26 -4.78
N LEU A 212 2.85 4.54 -5.25
CA LEU A 212 2.80 3.81 -6.51
C LEU A 212 3.24 2.36 -6.33
N SER A 213 2.84 1.47 -7.24
CA SER A 213 3.31 0.11 -7.33
C SER A 213 3.48 -0.31 -8.79
N ASN A 214 4.49 -1.14 -9.04
CA ASN A 214 4.79 -1.67 -10.38
C ASN A 214 5.14 -0.59 -11.42
N TYR A 215 5.88 0.43 -10.99
CA TYR A 215 6.57 1.38 -11.83
C TYR A 215 8.05 1.00 -11.83
N TYR A 216 8.53 0.40 -12.93
CA TYR A 216 9.90 -0.12 -13.03
C TYR A 216 10.84 0.79 -13.82
N GLU A 217 10.28 1.72 -14.62
CA GLU A 217 11.03 2.64 -15.43
C GLU A 217 11.03 4.04 -14.81
N PRO A 218 12.19 4.68 -14.61
CA PRO A 218 12.27 6.05 -14.09
C PRO A 218 11.41 7.06 -14.85
N GLU A 219 11.32 6.92 -16.16
CA GLU A 219 10.53 7.82 -17.01
C GLU A 219 9.03 7.74 -16.72
N ASP A 220 8.51 6.55 -16.43
CA ASP A 220 7.09 6.36 -16.07
C ASP A 220 6.78 6.96 -14.69
N PHE A 221 7.68 6.75 -13.73
CA PHE A 221 7.59 7.36 -12.41
C PHE A 221 7.62 8.88 -12.51
N ASP A 222 8.60 9.45 -13.20
CA ASP A 222 8.77 10.90 -13.37
C ASP A 222 7.59 11.53 -14.12
N ARG A 223 7.03 10.84 -15.11
CA ARG A 223 5.84 11.29 -15.84
C ARG A 223 4.68 11.58 -14.88
N LEU A 224 4.42 10.67 -13.95
CA LEU A 224 3.36 10.84 -12.96
C LEU A 224 3.72 11.91 -11.93
N VAL A 225 4.92 11.86 -11.36
CA VAL A 225 5.41 12.81 -10.35
C VAL A 225 5.40 14.26 -10.85
N ASN A 226 5.70 14.47 -12.16
CA ASN A 226 5.67 15.80 -12.76
C ASN A 226 4.26 16.32 -13.08
N ALA A 227 3.27 15.41 -13.16
CA ALA A 227 1.87 15.75 -13.44
C ALA A 227 1.02 15.92 -12.16
N THR A 228 1.59 15.67 -10.98
CA THR A 228 0.89 15.65 -9.69
C THR A 228 1.57 16.56 -8.66
N THR A 229 0.92 16.81 -7.53
CA THR A 229 1.40 17.74 -6.51
C THR A 229 2.08 17.03 -5.36
N ILE A 230 1.46 15.96 -4.83
CA ILE A 230 1.99 15.18 -3.72
C ILE A 230 2.93 14.13 -4.28
N LYS A 231 4.17 14.10 -3.77
CA LYS A 231 5.13 13.07 -4.18
C LYS A 231 4.76 11.72 -3.58
N PRO A 232 4.95 10.61 -4.34
CA PRO A 232 4.70 9.27 -3.80
C PRO A 232 5.54 9.04 -2.54
N ALA A 233 4.88 8.61 -1.46
CA ALA A 233 5.59 8.26 -0.22
C ALA A 233 6.30 6.91 -0.36
N ILE A 234 5.69 6.00 -1.13
CA ILE A 234 6.14 4.63 -1.35
C ILE A 234 6.15 4.32 -2.84
N LEU A 235 7.18 3.58 -3.27
CA LEU A 235 7.15 2.78 -4.48
C LEU A 235 7.21 1.30 -4.09
N GLN A 236 6.14 0.54 -4.36
CA GLN A 236 6.07 -0.88 -4.03
C GLN A 236 6.32 -1.73 -5.29
N ASN A 237 7.51 -2.34 -5.40
CA ASN A 237 7.90 -3.17 -6.53
C ASN A 237 8.34 -4.58 -6.09
N GLU A 238 8.33 -5.54 -7.04
CA GLU A 238 8.98 -6.82 -6.81
C GLU A 238 10.43 -6.60 -6.44
N THR A 239 10.81 -7.07 -5.25
CA THR A 239 12.19 -6.94 -4.80
C THR A 239 12.55 -8.12 -3.90
N HIS A 240 13.63 -8.81 -4.25
CA HIS A 240 14.17 -9.95 -3.54
C HIS A 240 15.67 -10.11 -3.91
N PRO A 241 16.45 -11.04 -3.31
CA PRO A 241 17.89 -11.11 -3.54
C PRO A 241 18.34 -11.20 -5.01
N TYR A 242 17.51 -11.72 -5.94
CA TYR A 242 17.85 -11.84 -7.37
C TYR A 242 17.32 -10.68 -8.22
N HIS A 243 16.50 -9.80 -7.65
CA HIS A 243 16.00 -8.58 -8.29
C HIS A 243 15.87 -7.47 -7.23
N GLN A 244 16.90 -6.64 -7.11
CA GLN A 244 17.03 -5.70 -5.97
C GLN A 244 16.53 -4.30 -6.27
N SER A 245 16.15 -4.02 -7.52
CA SER A 245 15.61 -2.71 -7.96
C SER A 245 16.52 -1.52 -7.61
N GLY A 246 17.84 -1.70 -7.62
CA GLY A 246 18.82 -0.72 -7.14
C GLY A 246 18.76 0.61 -7.87
N GLU A 247 18.67 0.61 -9.21
CA GLU A 247 18.56 1.81 -10.05
C GLU A 247 17.28 2.60 -9.72
N MET A 248 16.15 1.90 -9.61
CA MET A 248 14.87 2.53 -9.27
C MET A 248 14.88 3.11 -7.85
N LYS A 249 15.49 2.39 -6.90
CA LYS A 249 15.64 2.86 -5.52
C LYS A 249 16.48 4.13 -5.44
N GLU A 250 17.61 4.19 -6.14
CA GLU A 250 18.43 5.41 -6.23
C GLU A 250 17.65 6.56 -6.87
N HIS A 251 16.91 6.27 -7.94
CA HIS A 251 16.12 7.28 -8.65
C HIS A 251 15.03 7.91 -7.77
N ILE A 252 14.27 7.12 -7.03
CA ILE A 252 13.14 7.62 -6.22
C ILE A 252 13.58 8.33 -4.93
N ALA A 253 14.80 8.10 -4.46
CA ALA A 253 15.32 8.72 -3.23
C ALA A 253 15.31 10.25 -3.31
N GLN A 254 15.53 10.86 -4.50
CA GLN A 254 15.47 12.30 -4.70
C GLN A 254 14.11 12.93 -4.38
N TYR A 255 13.05 12.12 -4.33
CA TYR A 255 11.69 12.54 -3.98
C TYR A 255 11.32 12.20 -2.52
N GLY A 256 12.26 11.64 -1.76
CA GLY A 256 11.99 11.09 -0.43
C GLY A 256 11.05 9.88 -0.44
N THR A 257 10.94 9.20 -1.59
CA THR A 257 10.12 8.00 -1.76
C THR A 257 10.87 6.78 -1.25
N VAL A 258 10.21 5.92 -0.45
CA VAL A 258 10.79 4.69 0.08
C VAL A 258 10.41 3.49 -0.79
N LEU A 259 11.37 2.57 -1.02
CA LEU A 259 11.09 1.30 -1.70
C LEU A 259 10.46 0.30 -0.73
N GLU A 260 9.32 -0.26 -1.11
CA GLU A 260 8.65 -1.36 -0.41
C GLU A 260 8.68 -2.62 -1.28
N SER A 261 9.09 -3.74 -0.68
CA SER A 261 9.33 -5.00 -1.38
C SER A 261 8.13 -5.92 -1.29
N TRP A 262 7.41 -6.12 -2.41
CA TRP A 262 6.49 -7.25 -2.52
C TRP A 262 7.24 -8.48 -3.05
N PHE A 263 6.77 -9.69 -2.71
CA PHE A 263 7.47 -10.97 -2.92
C PHE A 263 8.92 -11.00 -2.40
N PRO A 264 9.21 -10.45 -1.21
CA PRO A 264 10.57 -10.44 -0.68
C PRO A 264 11.19 -11.83 -0.56
N LEU A 265 10.37 -12.86 -0.39
CA LEU A 265 10.76 -14.27 -0.31
C LEU A 265 10.55 -15.03 -1.64
N GLY A 266 10.41 -14.31 -2.79
CA GLY A 266 10.28 -14.89 -4.13
C GLY A 266 8.87 -15.30 -4.52
N GLY A 267 7.87 -15.17 -3.66
CA GLY A 267 6.48 -15.48 -3.95
C GLY A 267 6.20 -16.97 -4.18
N ARG A 268 4.96 -17.27 -4.60
CA ARG A 268 4.52 -18.67 -4.79
C ARG A 268 5.33 -19.37 -5.89
N GLY A 269 5.96 -20.49 -5.55
CA GLY A 269 6.72 -21.34 -6.46
C GLY A 269 8.22 -21.03 -6.51
N ASN A 270 8.66 -19.85 -6.09
CA ASN A 270 10.06 -19.44 -6.17
C ASN A 270 10.76 -19.32 -4.81
N THR A 271 10.02 -19.38 -3.71
CA THR A 271 10.57 -19.31 -2.35
C THR A 271 11.72 -20.31 -2.12
N GLN A 272 11.58 -21.55 -2.59
CA GLN A 272 12.63 -22.57 -2.45
C GLN A 272 13.87 -22.26 -3.30
N THR A 273 13.75 -21.51 -4.37
CA THR A 273 14.88 -21.05 -5.19
C THR A 273 15.79 -20.14 -4.36
N LEU A 274 15.20 -19.19 -3.65
CA LEU A 274 15.94 -18.31 -2.74
C LEU A 274 16.45 -19.05 -1.50
N PHE A 275 15.60 -19.87 -0.87
CA PHE A 275 15.95 -20.55 0.38
C PHE A 275 17.08 -21.59 0.22
N ASN A 276 17.21 -22.18 -0.98
CA ASN A 276 18.26 -23.13 -1.31
C ASN A 276 19.52 -22.49 -1.92
N ASP A 277 19.55 -21.16 -2.09
CA ASP A 277 20.78 -20.47 -2.51
C ASP A 277 21.88 -20.70 -1.48
N GLU A 278 23.08 -21.08 -1.96
CA GLU A 278 24.21 -21.44 -1.08
C GLU A 278 24.67 -20.27 -0.21
N THR A 279 24.64 -19.04 -0.74
CA THR A 279 25.03 -17.84 0.00
C THR A 279 24.01 -17.54 1.09
N ILE A 280 22.71 -17.52 0.74
CA ILE A 280 21.61 -17.24 1.67
C ILE A 280 21.62 -18.29 2.80
N SER A 281 21.61 -19.58 2.45
CA SER A 281 21.53 -20.68 3.45
C SER A 281 22.76 -20.73 4.37
N ARG A 282 23.95 -20.42 3.84
CA ARG A 282 25.18 -20.36 4.62
C ARG A 282 25.18 -19.20 5.61
N ILE A 283 24.79 -18.00 5.19
CA ILE A 283 24.72 -16.83 6.07
C ILE A 283 23.63 -17.07 7.14
N ALA A 284 22.43 -17.53 6.76
CA ALA A 284 21.38 -17.87 7.70
C ALA A 284 21.83 -18.85 8.77
N SER A 285 22.53 -19.92 8.36
CA SER A 285 23.08 -20.93 9.27
C SER A 285 24.12 -20.35 10.23
N SER A 286 24.94 -19.37 9.80
CA SER A 286 25.96 -18.75 10.68
C SER A 286 25.33 -17.89 11.78
N HIS A 287 24.15 -17.33 11.53
CA HIS A 287 23.35 -16.58 12.51
C HIS A 287 22.37 -17.47 13.30
N GLY A 288 22.21 -18.75 12.92
CA GLY A 288 21.27 -19.67 13.56
C GLY A 288 19.79 -19.36 13.26
N VAL A 289 19.52 -18.70 12.12
CA VAL A 289 18.17 -18.28 11.68
C VAL A 289 17.76 -19.00 10.39
N SER A 290 16.50 -18.90 10.01
CA SER A 290 16.00 -19.41 8.72
C SER A 290 16.43 -18.52 7.56
N SER A 291 16.41 -19.07 6.32
CA SER A 291 16.62 -18.27 5.10
C SER A 291 15.58 -17.16 4.96
N ALA A 292 14.34 -17.37 5.40
CA ALA A 292 13.29 -16.35 5.40
C ALA A 292 13.67 -15.18 6.30
N GLN A 293 14.02 -15.45 7.56
CA GLN A 293 14.45 -14.43 8.51
C GLN A 293 15.67 -13.65 8.01
N LEU A 294 16.65 -14.33 7.41
CA LEU A 294 17.83 -13.68 6.83
C LEU A 294 17.44 -12.71 5.71
N ILE A 295 16.61 -13.16 4.76
CA ILE A 295 16.17 -12.32 3.63
C ILE A 295 15.38 -11.11 4.13
N ILE A 296 14.45 -11.29 5.07
CA ILE A 296 13.71 -10.18 5.68
C ILE A 296 14.67 -9.19 6.34
N ARG A 297 15.58 -9.65 7.18
CA ARG A 297 16.56 -8.78 7.84
C ARG A 297 17.44 -8.02 6.83
N TRP A 298 17.88 -8.70 5.78
CA TRP A 298 18.64 -8.07 4.71
C TRP A 298 17.85 -6.92 4.04
N HIS A 299 16.56 -7.12 3.72
CA HIS A 299 15.72 -6.05 3.18
C HIS A 299 15.71 -4.82 4.09
N LEU A 300 15.49 -5.03 5.39
CA LEU A 300 15.43 -3.95 6.36
C LEU A 300 16.76 -3.19 6.43
N GLN A 301 17.90 -3.90 6.48
CA GLN A 301 19.23 -3.27 6.51
C GLN A 301 19.61 -2.63 5.17
N ALA A 302 19.08 -3.12 4.06
CA ALA A 302 19.20 -2.49 2.76
C ALA A 302 18.30 -1.24 2.62
N GLY A 303 17.51 -0.86 3.64
CA GLY A 303 16.60 0.30 3.61
C GLY A 303 15.39 0.06 2.70
N ASN A 304 14.84 -1.15 2.68
CA ASN A 304 13.60 -1.50 2.01
C ASN A 304 12.56 -1.91 3.04
N ILE A 305 11.35 -1.37 2.95
CA ILE A 305 10.21 -1.91 3.70
C ILE A 305 9.90 -3.29 3.14
N CYS A 306 9.62 -4.26 4.01
CA CYS A 306 9.47 -5.66 3.65
C CYS A 306 8.09 -6.19 4.04
N ILE A 307 7.35 -6.79 3.08
CA ILE A 307 5.99 -7.30 3.30
C ILE A 307 5.88 -8.79 2.88
N PRO A 308 6.54 -9.74 3.60
CA PRO A 308 6.31 -11.16 3.36
C PRO A 308 4.83 -11.51 3.54
N GLY A 309 4.36 -12.55 2.86
CA GLY A 309 2.99 -13.04 2.96
C GLY A 309 2.94 -14.48 3.50
N SER A 310 2.03 -14.74 4.45
CA SER A 310 1.81 -16.09 4.98
C SER A 310 0.38 -16.27 5.48
N SER A 311 -0.17 -17.49 5.33
CA SER A 311 -1.41 -17.94 5.99
C SER A 311 -1.13 -18.93 7.15
N ASN A 312 0.11 -19.06 7.55
CA ASN A 312 0.53 -19.95 8.64
C ASN A 312 0.96 -19.11 9.85
N GLU A 313 0.28 -19.29 10.99
CA GLU A 313 0.56 -18.53 12.22
C GLU A 313 2.03 -18.66 12.66
N GLN A 314 2.62 -19.86 12.57
CA GLN A 314 4.01 -20.08 12.98
C GLN A 314 4.99 -19.32 12.08
N HIS A 315 4.79 -19.34 10.76
CA HIS A 315 5.63 -18.58 9.83
C HIS A 315 5.50 -17.07 10.07
N ILE A 316 4.28 -16.57 10.35
CA ILE A 316 4.06 -15.15 10.67
C ILE A 316 4.85 -14.73 11.92
N VAL A 317 4.87 -15.59 12.96
CA VAL A 317 5.65 -15.33 14.17
C VAL A 317 7.15 -15.36 13.88
N GLU A 318 7.62 -16.35 13.10
CA GLU A 318 9.03 -16.49 12.70
C GLU A 318 9.50 -15.32 11.82
N ASP A 319 8.67 -14.86 10.87
CA ASP A 319 8.98 -13.74 9.98
C ASP A 319 9.09 -12.40 10.76
N TYR A 320 8.43 -12.27 11.91
CA TYR A 320 8.57 -11.11 12.78
C TYR A 320 9.83 -11.15 13.65
N ASP A 321 10.38 -12.35 13.91
CA ASP A 321 11.54 -12.56 14.79
C ASP A 321 12.87 -12.35 14.06
N VAL A 322 13.13 -11.09 13.65
CA VAL A 322 14.29 -10.69 12.84
C VAL A 322 15.11 -9.54 13.47
N TRP A 323 14.83 -9.20 14.73
CA TRP A 323 15.37 -8.00 15.35
C TRP A 323 16.66 -8.25 16.15
N ASP A 324 16.91 -9.49 16.57
CA ASP A 324 17.99 -9.84 17.52
C ASP A 324 19.32 -10.22 16.84
N PHE A 325 19.42 -10.10 15.52
CA PHE A 325 20.65 -10.31 14.77
C PHE A 325 20.83 -9.24 13.69
N GLU A 326 22.05 -9.07 13.21
CA GLU A 326 22.41 -8.09 12.19
C GLU A 326 23.41 -8.71 11.22
N LEU A 327 23.21 -8.47 9.91
CA LEU A 327 24.18 -8.83 8.88
C LEU A 327 25.35 -7.84 8.94
N THR A 328 26.56 -8.36 8.88
CA THR A 328 27.77 -7.55 8.73
C THR A 328 27.83 -6.90 7.34
N ASP A 329 28.63 -5.83 7.18
CA ASP A 329 28.84 -5.20 5.86
C ASP A 329 29.30 -6.21 4.80
N TYR A 330 30.11 -7.21 5.20
CA TYR A 330 30.56 -8.27 4.31
C TYR A 330 29.41 -9.19 3.86
N GLU A 331 28.51 -9.55 4.76
CA GLU A 331 27.33 -10.37 4.45
C GLU A 331 26.32 -9.56 3.60
N MET A 332 26.12 -8.28 3.92
CA MET A 332 25.32 -7.38 3.08
C MET A 332 25.88 -7.31 1.65
N ALA A 333 27.19 -7.16 1.49
CA ALA A 333 27.82 -7.17 0.17
C ALA A 333 27.65 -8.51 -0.56
N GLN A 334 27.67 -9.65 0.15
CA GLN A 334 27.39 -10.97 -0.44
C GLN A 334 25.94 -11.09 -0.90
N MET A 335 24.98 -10.57 -0.13
CA MET A 335 23.57 -10.54 -0.52
C MET A 335 23.34 -9.62 -1.73
N THR A 336 23.99 -8.44 -1.77
CA THR A 336 23.94 -7.52 -2.91
C THR A 336 24.51 -8.18 -4.18
N ALA A 337 25.56 -9.01 -4.06
CA ALA A 337 26.15 -9.72 -5.19
C ALA A 337 25.26 -10.83 -5.78
N LEU A 338 24.11 -11.13 -5.18
CA LEU A 338 23.11 -12.07 -5.71
C LEU A 338 22.21 -11.45 -6.80
N GLU A 339 22.31 -10.13 -7.03
CA GLU A 339 21.56 -9.44 -8.08
C GLU A 339 21.75 -10.10 -9.47
N ARG A 340 20.66 -10.35 -10.19
CA ARG A 340 20.63 -11.00 -11.50
C ARG A 340 19.68 -10.33 -12.48
N ASP A 341 18.95 -9.30 -12.02
CA ASP A 341 17.80 -8.71 -12.73
C ASP A 341 16.76 -9.80 -13.11
N GLU A 342 16.58 -10.79 -12.25
CA GLU A 342 15.68 -11.94 -12.44
C GLU A 342 14.38 -11.75 -11.69
N ARG A 343 13.34 -11.23 -12.35
CA ARG A 343 11.99 -11.14 -11.79
C ARG A 343 11.31 -12.51 -11.82
N PHE A 344 10.52 -12.78 -10.79
CA PHE A 344 9.73 -14.01 -10.67
C PHE A 344 8.27 -13.84 -11.10
N ALA A 345 7.82 -12.61 -11.27
CA ALA A 345 6.46 -12.30 -11.70
C ALA A 345 6.45 -11.46 -12.97
N ASP A 346 5.62 -11.86 -13.92
CA ASP A 346 5.37 -11.16 -15.19
C ASP A 346 4.12 -10.25 -15.05
N TYR A 347 4.26 -9.12 -14.36
CA TYR A 347 3.17 -8.13 -14.23
C TYR A 347 3.55 -6.82 -14.89
#